data_832c219cbedaf8fe54d5ff4aa23eb104
#
_entry.id   832c219cbedaf8fe54d5ff4aa23eb104
#
_cell.length_a   1.000
_cell.length_b   1.000
_cell.length_c   1.000
_cell.angle_alpha   90.00
_cell.angle_beta   90.00
_cell.angle_gamma   90.00
#
_symmetry.space_group_name_H-M   'P 1'
#
loop_
_entity.id
_entity.type
_entity.pdbx_description
1 polymer ?
#
loop_
_entity_poly.entity_id
_entity_poly.type
_entity_poly.pdbx_seq_one_letter_code
_entity_poly.pdbx_strand_id
1 'polypeptide(L)'
;MLPTVRKAFRERGKLRKTIAGHCVQEQLEGVAIVQDQGKPLGASMGQCTTLGRFTERSFTYVPAATLSLKQIQLLLGITAIWGMNWPVMKYAVTQYPPLHFRTLCMLFGMVAMWFVARQMKVSLKVPREMWGRLALLCIPNMIGWHLFCILAVKELSSGRAAILGYTMPVWAVLSGLAFAHPVSRRGWIGLTLAMVAAMLLLSSEFAAIAGSPLGVILMLIAAACWGFGTTLIRHYPTGLHALTFTHAMMPPTIVAMGLAGFWFEGTDVGAPQGWSQWWPIFYNAFGVFAFCQVAWFSLAKSLPPVVSSLSIMIIPVVGVMSGSLFLGEVPHWPDFVALVLILGAMAVILVPGRRSK
;
A
#
# COMPACT_ATOMS: atom_id res chain seq x y z
N MET A 1 8.12 -39.19 33.94
CA MET A 1 7.89 -38.42 32.70
C MET A 1 8.34 -36.94 32.78
N LEU A 2 9.34 -36.57 33.55
CA LEU A 2 9.73 -35.17 33.81
C LEU A 2 11.15 -34.72 33.42
N PRO A 3 12.08 -35.54 32.92
CA PRO A 3 13.39 -35.06 32.48
C PRO A 3 13.43 -34.57 31.04
N THR A 4 12.60 -35.10 30.15
CA THR A 4 12.66 -34.83 28.69
C THR A 4 12.12 -33.44 28.31
N VAL A 5 11.14 -32.93 29.02
CA VAL A 5 10.54 -31.59 28.75
C VAL A 5 11.50 -30.45 29.18
N ARG A 6 12.28 -30.62 30.26
CA ARG A 6 13.28 -29.63 30.70
C ARG A 6 14.47 -29.48 29.73
N LYS A 7 14.85 -30.57 29.05
CA LYS A 7 15.91 -30.56 28.04
C LYS A 7 15.49 -29.80 26.77
N ALA A 8 14.26 -30.02 26.32
CA ALA A 8 13.69 -29.32 25.14
C ALA A 8 13.51 -27.80 25.35
N PHE A 9 13.17 -27.38 26.59
CA PHE A 9 13.07 -25.95 26.91
C PHE A 9 14.44 -25.26 26.95
N ARG A 10 15.47 -25.98 27.41
CA ARG A 10 16.86 -25.44 27.49
C ARG A 10 17.50 -25.31 26.12
N GLU A 11 17.18 -26.20 25.18
CA GLU A 11 17.63 -26.13 23.77
C GLU A 11 16.93 -25.03 22.98
N ARG A 12 15.63 -24.81 23.20
CA ARG A 12 14.91 -23.66 22.60
C ARG A 12 15.45 -22.31 23.09
N GLY A 13 15.89 -22.22 24.33
CA GLY A 13 16.51 -21.02 24.87
C GLY A 13 17.90 -20.72 24.26
N LYS A 14 18.67 -21.76 23.93
CA LYS A 14 19.96 -21.61 23.21
C LYS A 14 19.74 -21.22 21.75
N LEU A 15 18.77 -21.85 21.05
CA LEU A 15 18.46 -21.53 19.67
C LEU A 15 17.97 -20.06 19.50
N ARG A 16 17.15 -19.56 20.45
CA ARG A 16 16.72 -18.15 20.43
C ARG A 16 17.89 -17.15 20.61
N LYS A 17 18.89 -17.49 21.44
CA LYS A 17 20.07 -16.62 21.60
C LYS A 17 20.99 -16.64 20.37
N THR A 18 21.10 -17.77 19.68
CA THR A 18 21.91 -17.91 18.46
C THR A 18 21.23 -17.18 17.28
N ILE A 19 19.91 -17.28 17.15
CA ILE A 19 19.16 -16.58 16.08
C ILE A 19 19.15 -15.06 16.33
N ALA A 20 19.01 -14.61 17.60
CA ALA A 20 19.10 -13.20 17.92
C ALA A 20 20.52 -12.62 17.69
N GLY A 21 21.57 -13.42 17.93
CA GLY A 21 22.95 -13.04 17.61
C GLY A 21 23.20 -12.91 16.10
N HIS A 22 22.67 -13.81 15.28
CA HIS A 22 22.82 -13.74 13.82
C HIS A 22 22.05 -12.57 13.19
N CYS A 23 20.81 -12.30 13.65
CA CYS A 23 20.05 -11.13 13.15
C CYS A 23 20.69 -9.79 13.50
N VAL A 24 21.41 -9.69 14.61
CA VAL A 24 22.14 -8.46 14.98
C VAL A 24 23.42 -8.33 14.16
N GLN A 25 24.06 -9.43 13.81
CA GLN A 25 25.27 -9.45 12.98
C GLN A 25 24.96 -9.05 11.53
N GLU A 26 23.92 -9.61 10.91
CA GLU A 26 23.50 -9.22 9.57
C GLU A 26 23.00 -7.75 9.46
N GLN A 27 22.42 -7.19 10.52
CA GLN A 27 22.05 -5.76 10.52
C GLN A 27 23.25 -4.83 10.68
N LEU A 28 24.35 -5.29 11.26
CA LEU A 28 25.59 -4.51 11.39
C LEU A 28 26.45 -4.58 10.12
N GLU A 29 26.42 -5.69 9.38
CA GLU A 29 27.15 -5.83 8.11
C GLU A 29 26.45 -5.11 6.96
N GLY A 30 25.12 -4.97 6.97
CA GLY A 30 24.35 -4.19 5.99
C GLY A 30 24.53 -2.67 6.07
N VAL A 31 25.13 -2.15 7.15
CA VAL A 31 25.41 -0.71 7.35
C VAL A 31 26.88 -0.35 7.01
N ALA A 32 27.75 -1.34 6.83
CA ALA A 32 29.19 -1.13 6.65
C ALA A 32 29.65 -1.11 5.17
N ILE A 33 28.77 -1.24 4.17
CA ILE A 33 29.16 -1.27 2.76
C ILE A 33 28.76 0.03 2.02
N VAL A 34 28.88 1.16 2.66
CA VAL A 34 28.91 2.46 1.95
C VAL A 34 29.87 3.40 2.69
N GLN A 35 31.15 3.17 2.48
CA GLN A 35 32.28 4.12 2.42
C GLN A 35 33.58 3.37 2.68
N ASP A 36 34.41 3.20 1.70
CA ASP A 36 35.66 3.91 1.52
C ASP A 36 36.44 3.33 0.34
N GLN A 37 36.63 4.13 -0.68
CA GLN A 37 37.66 3.91 -1.67
C GLN A 37 38.86 4.78 -1.29
N GLY A 38 39.89 4.13 -0.79
CA GLY A 38 41.24 4.73 -0.86
C GLY A 38 42.01 4.85 0.44
N LYS A 39 42.80 3.87 0.78
CA LYS A 39 44.24 3.81 1.13
C LYS A 39 44.55 2.77 2.22
N PRO A 40 45.60 1.98 2.06
CA PRO A 40 46.01 1.01 3.07
C PRO A 40 46.97 1.65 4.07
N LEU A 41 46.80 1.40 5.37
CA LEU A 41 47.82 1.60 6.37
C LEU A 41 47.79 0.46 7.39
N GLY A 42 48.99 -0.08 7.57
CA GLY A 42 49.29 -1.33 8.23
C GLY A 42 49.14 -1.34 9.74
N ALA A 43 49.04 -2.56 10.18
CA ALA A 43 49.43 -3.19 11.42
C ALA A 43 49.65 -2.36 12.70
N SER A 44 48.96 -2.71 13.80
CA SER A 44 49.65 -3.23 14.96
C SER A 44 48.62 -3.71 16.02
N MET A 45 48.81 -4.95 16.48
CA MET A 45 48.20 -5.52 17.68
C MET A 45 48.73 -4.79 18.91
N GLY A 46 47.84 -4.40 19.83
CA GLY A 46 48.24 -3.84 21.14
C GLY A 46 47.06 -3.64 22.08
N GLN A 47 46.89 -4.61 22.97
CA GLN A 47 46.37 -4.49 24.34
C GLN A 47 44.98 -3.88 24.61
N CYS A 48 44.13 -4.79 24.98
CA CYS A 48 42.89 -4.57 25.71
C CYS A 48 43.18 -4.27 27.17
N THR A 49 42.89 -3.07 27.67
CA THR A 49 42.56 -2.81 29.07
C THR A 49 41.89 -1.45 29.24
N THR A 50 40.96 -1.45 30.16
CA THR A 50 40.29 -0.35 30.87
C THR A 50 38.87 0.06 30.37
N LEU A 51 37.93 -0.34 31.22
CA LEU A 51 36.60 0.25 31.36
C LEU A 51 36.68 1.78 31.42
N GLY A 52 36.31 2.44 30.35
CA GLY A 52 36.20 3.89 30.28
C GLY A 52 34.74 4.27 30.09
N ARG A 53 34.22 5.09 30.98
CA ARG A 53 32.98 5.83 31.06
C ARG A 53 32.25 5.96 29.72
N PHE A 54 30.99 5.55 29.70
CA PHE A 54 30.01 5.95 28.65
C PHE A 54 29.85 7.47 28.69
N THR A 55 30.64 8.16 27.89
CA THR A 55 30.45 9.58 27.61
C THR A 55 29.40 9.74 26.55
N GLU A 56 28.49 10.66 26.81
CA GLU A 56 27.45 11.26 25.98
C GLU A 56 27.59 10.96 24.49
N ARG A 57 26.67 10.15 23.96
CA ARG A 57 26.46 10.08 22.52
C ARG A 57 26.00 11.47 22.07
N SER A 58 26.89 12.21 21.48
CA SER A 58 26.56 13.37 20.68
C SER A 58 25.46 12.97 19.71
N PHE A 59 24.26 13.49 19.90
CA PHE A 59 23.18 13.40 18.93
C PHE A 59 23.66 14.15 17.71
N THR A 60 24.22 13.48 16.75
CA THR A 60 24.39 14.04 15.42
C THR A 60 22.98 14.33 14.89
N TYR A 61 22.62 15.60 14.85
CA TYR A 61 21.47 16.09 14.12
C TYR A 61 21.63 15.62 12.67
N VAL A 62 20.87 14.60 12.29
CA VAL A 62 20.77 14.21 10.89
C VAL A 62 19.95 15.32 10.24
N PRO A 63 20.55 16.16 9.36
CA PRO A 63 19.80 17.21 8.70
C PRO A 63 18.58 16.56 8.03
N ALA A 64 17.42 17.22 8.14
CA ALA A 64 16.25 16.79 7.41
C ALA A 64 16.67 16.61 5.94
N ALA A 65 16.65 15.40 5.45
CA ALA A 65 17.08 15.10 4.09
C ALA A 65 16.26 15.97 3.15
N THR A 66 16.91 16.95 2.53
CA THR A 66 16.24 17.85 1.58
C THR A 66 15.85 17.01 0.37
N LEU A 67 14.54 16.98 0.08
CA LEU A 67 14.02 16.27 -1.08
C LEU A 67 14.61 16.88 -2.35
N SER A 68 15.11 16.06 -3.23
CA SER A 68 15.51 16.53 -4.56
C SER A 68 14.28 16.99 -5.36
N LEU A 69 14.47 17.93 -6.27
CA LEU A 69 13.38 18.41 -7.13
C LEU A 69 12.68 17.24 -7.87
N LYS A 70 13.44 16.26 -8.33
CA LYS A 70 12.90 15.04 -8.95
C LYS A 70 11.99 14.24 -8.02
N GLN A 71 12.37 14.10 -6.76
CA GLN A 71 11.53 13.40 -5.76
C GLN A 71 10.24 14.17 -5.49
N ILE A 72 10.30 15.50 -5.39
CA ILE A 72 9.13 16.36 -5.23
C ILE A 72 8.20 16.22 -6.45
N GLN A 73 8.71 16.31 -7.65
CA GLN A 73 7.93 16.15 -8.89
C GLN A 73 7.25 14.77 -8.97
N LEU A 74 7.97 13.70 -8.63
CA LEU A 74 7.38 12.35 -8.60
C LEU A 74 6.29 12.22 -7.54
N LEU A 75 6.48 12.77 -6.33
CA LEU A 75 5.47 12.76 -5.27
C LEU A 75 4.21 13.53 -5.68
N LEU A 76 4.37 14.73 -6.24
CA LEU A 76 3.25 15.53 -6.74
C LEU A 76 2.52 14.78 -7.87
N GLY A 77 3.26 14.21 -8.82
CA GLY A 77 2.67 13.41 -9.91
C GLY A 77 1.87 12.21 -9.40
N ILE A 78 2.43 11.43 -8.47
CA ILE A 78 1.73 10.29 -7.87
C ILE A 78 0.48 10.75 -7.14
N THR A 79 0.59 11.79 -6.30
CA THR A 79 -0.52 12.31 -5.51
C THR A 79 -1.65 12.82 -6.41
N ALA A 80 -1.31 13.57 -7.46
CA ALA A 80 -2.28 14.07 -8.42
C ALA A 80 -2.96 12.93 -9.18
N ILE A 81 -2.18 12.02 -9.78
CA ILE A 81 -2.73 10.94 -10.60
C ILE A 81 -3.55 9.95 -9.77
N TRP A 82 -3.08 9.53 -8.60
CA TRP A 82 -3.87 8.64 -7.74
C TRP A 82 -5.07 9.34 -7.11
N GLY A 83 -4.96 10.63 -6.75
CA GLY A 83 -6.09 11.40 -6.23
C GLY A 83 -7.18 11.59 -7.28
N MET A 84 -6.81 12.04 -8.46
CA MET A 84 -7.75 12.21 -9.59
C MET A 84 -8.30 10.90 -10.13
N ASN A 85 -7.67 9.76 -9.81
CA ASN A 85 -8.19 8.45 -10.24
C ASN A 85 -9.58 8.14 -9.67
N TRP A 86 -9.95 8.69 -8.52
CA TRP A 86 -11.27 8.45 -7.94
C TRP A 86 -12.39 8.98 -8.83
N PRO A 87 -12.43 10.27 -9.22
CA PRO A 87 -13.44 10.76 -10.16
C PRO A 87 -13.29 10.16 -11.56
N VAL A 88 -12.07 9.81 -12.01
CA VAL A 88 -11.87 9.12 -13.29
C VAL A 88 -12.56 7.74 -13.29
N MET A 89 -12.36 6.96 -12.21
CA MET A 89 -13.05 5.68 -12.05
C MET A 89 -14.57 5.86 -11.97
N LYS A 90 -15.04 6.85 -11.20
CA LYS A 90 -16.49 7.14 -11.09
C LYS A 90 -17.08 7.49 -12.45
N TYR A 91 -16.44 8.37 -13.20
CA TYR A 91 -16.85 8.68 -14.57
C TYR A 91 -16.85 7.42 -15.46
N ALA A 92 -15.79 6.63 -15.41
CA ALA A 92 -15.67 5.43 -16.24
C ALA A 92 -16.82 4.44 -16.02
N VAL A 93 -17.19 4.16 -14.75
CA VAL A 93 -18.25 3.20 -14.42
C VAL A 93 -19.66 3.72 -14.75
N THR A 94 -19.82 5.00 -15.07
CA THR A 94 -21.06 5.53 -15.64
C THR A 94 -21.14 5.34 -17.16
N GLN A 95 -20.00 5.13 -17.82
CA GLN A 95 -19.88 5.01 -19.28
C GLN A 95 -19.71 3.58 -19.76
N TYR A 96 -19.16 2.71 -18.92
CA TYR A 96 -18.81 1.34 -19.29
C TYR A 96 -18.87 0.40 -18.07
N PRO A 97 -19.25 -0.88 -18.25
CA PRO A 97 -19.40 -1.82 -17.13
C PRO A 97 -18.13 -1.94 -16.27
N PRO A 98 -18.25 -1.83 -14.93
CA PRO A 98 -17.13 -1.66 -14.02
C PRO A 98 -16.07 -2.76 -14.10
N LEU A 99 -16.49 -4.02 -14.18
CA LEU A 99 -15.55 -5.16 -14.19
C LEU A 99 -14.82 -5.28 -15.53
N HIS A 100 -15.53 -5.05 -16.64
CA HIS A 100 -14.92 -4.98 -17.96
C HIS A 100 -13.97 -3.79 -18.09
N PHE A 101 -14.36 -2.62 -17.56
CA PHE A 101 -13.47 -1.46 -17.46
C PHE A 101 -12.18 -1.82 -16.70
N ARG A 102 -12.30 -2.43 -15.52
CA ARG A 102 -11.13 -2.79 -14.70
C ARG A 102 -10.26 -3.84 -15.39
N THR A 103 -10.85 -4.82 -16.08
CA THR A 103 -10.14 -5.83 -16.86
C THR A 103 -9.30 -5.18 -17.96
N LEU A 104 -9.86 -4.26 -18.73
CA LEU A 104 -9.15 -3.54 -19.79
C LEU A 104 -8.02 -2.66 -19.22
N CYS A 105 -8.30 -1.91 -18.15
CA CYS A 105 -7.26 -1.10 -17.48
C CYS A 105 -6.04 -1.94 -17.08
N MET A 106 -6.28 -3.13 -16.53
CA MET A 106 -5.21 -4.03 -16.11
C MET A 106 -4.49 -4.68 -17.29
N LEU A 107 -5.22 -5.05 -18.32
CA LEU A 107 -4.65 -5.64 -19.55
C LEU A 107 -3.67 -4.65 -20.20
N PHE A 108 -4.11 -3.43 -20.47
CA PHE A 108 -3.24 -2.39 -21.04
C PHE A 108 -2.15 -1.96 -20.07
N GLY A 109 -2.45 -1.88 -18.76
CA GLY A 109 -1.49 -1.60 -17.71
C GLY A 109 -0.38 -2.66 -17.63
N MET A 110 -0.71 -3.94 -17.77
CA MET A 110 0.25 -5.04 -17.81
C MET A 110 1.20 -4.90 -19.00
N VAL A 111 0.66 -4.60 -20.18
CA VAL A 111 1.46 -4.35 -21.40
C VAL A 111 2.37 -3.13 -21.19
N ALA A 112 1.84 -2.03 -20.66
CA ALA A 112 2.63 -0.83 -20.37
C ALA A 112 3.77 -1.11 -19.38
N MET A 113 3.49 -1.85 -18.30
CA MET A 113 4.50 -2.27 -17.31
C MET A 113 5.57 -3.17 -17.93
N TRP A 114 5.21 -4.03 -18.87
CA TRP A 114 6.16 -4.85 -19.61
C TRP A 114 7.14 -3.98 -20.41
N PHE A 115 6.66 -2.94 -21.11
CA PHE A 115 7.52 -1.99 -21.80
C PHE A 115 8.44 -1.25 -20.84
N VAL A 116 7.91 -0.76 -19.70
CA VAL A 116 8.72 -0.10 -18.67
C VAL A 116 9.79 -1.04 -18.12
N ALA A 117 9.46 -2.31 -17.85
CA ALA A 117 10.42 -3.30 -17.38
C ALA A 117 11.55 -3.53 -18.39
N ARG A 118 11.21 -3.57 -19.69
CA ARG A 118 12.21 -3.67 -20.78
C ARG A 118 13.16 -2.47 -20.79
N GLN A 119 12.64 -1.24 -20.70
CA GLN A 119 13.46 -0.03 -20.67
C GLN A 119 14.34 0.04 -19.41
N MET A 120 13.79 -0.36 -18.24
CA MET A 120 14.54 -0.41 -16.98
C MET A 120 15.48 -1.63 -16.86
N LYS A 121 15.48 -2.52 -17.85
CA LYS A 121 16.24 -3.80 -17.84
C LYS A 121 15.91 -4.68 -16.61
N VAL A 122 14.66 -4.61 -16.13
CA VAL A 122 14.15 -5.42 -15.02
C VAL A 122 13.61 -6.74 -15.55
N SER A 123 14.10 -7.87 -15.02
CA SER A 123 13.61 -9.20 -15.38
C SER A 123 12.21 -9.42 -14.81
N LEU A 124 11.24 -9.80 -15.64
CA LEU A 124 9.89 -10.20 -15.23
C LEU A 124 9.76 -11.71 -14.96
N LYS A 125 10.87 -12.45 -14.99
CA LYS A 125 10.86 -13.89 -14.70
C LYS A 125 10.60 -14.12 -13.21
N VAL A 126 9.67 -15.01 -12.92
CA VAL A 126 9.31 -15.44 -11.57
C VAL A 126 9.73 -16.90 -11.40
N PRO A 127 10.52 -17.24 -10.38
CA PRO A 127 10.85 -18.63 -10.05
C PRO A 127 9.57 -19.44 -9.77
N ARG A 128 9.54 -20.70 -10.22
CA ARG A 128 8.35 -21.57 -10.09
C ARG A 128 7.95 -21.78 -8.62
N GLU A 129 8.92 -21.82 -7.73
CA GLU A 129 8.74 -22.01 -6.28
C GLU A 129 7.94 -20.87 -5.64
N MET A 130 7.91 -19.70 -6.29
CA MET A 130 7.20 -18.50 -5.78
C MET A 130 5.76 -18.41 -6.24
N TRP A 131 5.31 -19.21 -7.21
CA TRP A 131 3.97 -19.07 -7.79
C TRP A 131 2.85 -19.27 -6.76
N GLY A 132 2.97 -20.28 -5.88
CA GLY A 132 1.99 -20.48 -4.80
C GLY A 132 1.91 -19.29 -3.83
N ARG A 133 3.07 -18.74 -3.48
CA ARG A 133 3.14 -17.53 -2.63
C ARG A 133 2.56 -16.31 -3.32
N LEU A 134 2.88 -16.10 -4.60
CA LEU A 134 2.30 -15.00 -5.38
C LEU A 134 0.79 -15.13 -5.53
N ALA A 135 0.27 -16.34 -5.76
CA ALA A 135 -1.17 -16.59 -5.82
C ALA A 135 -1.85 -16.22 -4.48
N LEU A 136 -1.27 -16.64 -3.35
CA LEU A 136 -1.76 -16.28 -2.01
C LEU A 136 -1.80 -14.75 -1.81
N LEU A 137 -0.73 -14.05 -2.21
CA LEU A 137 -0.63 -12.60 -2.06
C LEU A 137 -1.52 -11.85 -3.05
N CYS A 138 -1.77 -12.42 -4.22
CA CYS A 138 -2.60 -11.83 -5.27
C CYS A 138 -4.07 -11.73 -4.86
N ILE A 139 -4.59 -12.73 -4.14
CA ILE A 139 -6.01 -12.79 -3.77
C ILE A 139 -6.45 -11.52 -3.03
N PRO A 140 -5.88 -11.13 -1.88
CA PRO A 140 -6.33 -9.91 -1.20
C PRO A 140 -5.82 -8.63 -1.88
N ASN A 141 -4.54 -8.56 -2.28
CA ASN A 141 -3.95 -7.30 -2.75
C ASN A 141 -4.47 -6.85 -4.12
N MET A 142 -4.72 -7.79 -5.02
CA MET A 142 -5.08 -7.46 -6.39
C MET A 142 -6.54 -7.83 -6.68
N ILE A 143 -6.92 -9.09 -6.49
CA ILE A 143 -8.28 -9.52 -6.83
C ILE A 143 -9.29 -8.87 -5.89
N GLY A 144 -9.16 -9.05 -4.58
CA GLY A 144 -10.11 -8.52 -3.60
C GLY A 144 -10.19 -6.99 -3.64
N TRP A 145 -9.04 -6.31 -3.61
CA TRP A 145 -9.02 -4.86 -3.71
C TRP A 145 -9.71 -4.34 -4.97
N HIS A 146 -9.33 -4.82 -6.13
CA HIS A 146 -9.85 -4.27 -7.39
C HIS A 146 -11.31 -4.64 -7.67
N LEU A 147 -11.72 -5.85 -7.28
CA LEU A 147 -13.10 -6.30 -7.42
C LEU A 147 -14.04 -5.43 -6.57
N PHE A 148 -13.82 -5.39 -5.28
CA PHE A 148 -14.71 -4.68 -4.37
C PHE A 148 -14.60 -3.16 -4.51
N CYS A 149 -13.42 -2.63 -4.80
CA CYS A 149 -13.21 -1.20 -5.01
C CYS A 149 -13.99 -0.68 -6.22
N ILE A 150 -13.91 -1.35 -7.37
CA ILE A 150 -14.59 -0.84 -8.57
C ILE A 150 -16.11 -0.93 -8.47
N LEU A 151 -16.62 -1.98 -7.82
CA LEU A 151 -18.04 -2.12 -7.51
C LEU A 151 -18.51 -1.05 -6.52
N ALA A 152 -17.71 -0.75 -5.51
CA ALA A 152 -18.02 0.32 -4.54
C ALA A 152 -18.02 1.70 -5.19
N VAL A 153 -17.09 1.99 -6.10
CA VAL A 153 -17.03 3.26 -6.85
C VAL A 153 -18.27 3.44 -7.74
N LYS A 154 -18.85 2.36 -8.28
CA LYS A 154 -20.13 2.42 -8.99
C LYS A 154 -21.23 2.99 -8.09
N GLU A 155 -21.29 2.53 -6.84
CA GLU A 155 -22.35 2.83 -5.88
C GLU A 155 -22.16 4.20 -5.16
N LEU A 156 -20.93 4.57 -4.83
CA LEU A 156 -20.61 5.76 -4.02
C LEU A 156 -20.20 6.96 -4.89
N SER A 157 -20.26 8.16 -4.32
CA SER A 157 -19.52 9.30 -4.86
C SER A 157 -18.01 9.04 -4.82
N SER A 158 -17.26 9.66 -5.74
CA SER A 158 -15.82 9.48 -5.82
C SER A 158 -15.10 9.92 -4.54
N GLY A 159 -15.57 11.00 -3.91
CA GLY A 159 -15.04 11.48 -2.64
C GLY A 159 -15.24 10.50 -1.49
N ARG A 160 -16.44 9.94 -1.32
CA ARG A 160 -16.72 8.92 -0.28
C ARG A 160 -15.93 7.65 -0.51
N ALA A 161 -15.85 7.19 -1.76
CA ALA A 161 -15.02 6.06 -2.12
C ALA A 161 -13.54 6.28 -1.76
N ALA A 162 -13.01 7.49 -2.03
CA ALA A 162 -11.66 7.86 -1.64
C ALA A 162 -11.47 7.81 -0.11
N ILE A 163 -12.34 8.46 0.67
CA ILE A 163 -12.22 8.51 2.13
C ILE A 163 -12.22 7.10 2.72
N LEU A 164 -13.19 6.26 2.35
CA LEU A 164 -13.32 4.90 2.86
C LEU A 164 -12.18 3.99 2.40
N GLY A 165 -11.72 4.12 1.15
CA GLY A 165 -10.60 3.38 0.62
C GLY A 165 -9.33 3.60 1.45
N TYR A 166 -9.12 4.81 1.97
CA TYR A 166 -7.94 5.12 2.79
C TYR A 166 -8.03 4.64 4.26
N THR A 167 -9.01 3.81 4.62
CA THR A 167 -9.00 3.01 5.86
C THR A 167 -7.99 1.84 5.83
N MET A 168 -7.39 1.53 4.67
CA MET A 168 -6.41 0.45 4.49
C MET A 168 -5.35 0.31 5.58
N PRO A 169 -4.70 1.38 6.09
CA PRO A 169 -3.69 1.25 7.15
C PRO A 169 -4.24 0.68 8.45
N VAL A 170 -5.51 0.98 8.75
CA VAL A 170 -6.20 0.46 9.94
C VAL A 170 -6.38 -1.04 9.83
N TRP A 171 -6.83 -1.51 8.67
CA TRP A 171 -6.98 -2.93 8.38
C TRP A 171 -5.65 -3.68 8.40
N ALA A 172 -4.56 -3.04 7.95
CA ALA A 172 -3.21 -3.60 8.05
C ALA A 172 -2.77 -3.79 9.51
N VAL A 173 -3.12 -2.84 10.41
CA VAL A 173 -2.85 -2.96 11.85
C VAL A 173 -3.66 -4.10 12.46
N LEU A 174 -4.97 -4.18 12.17
CA LEU A 174 -5.84 -5.26 12.65
C LEU A 174 -5.39 -6.64 12.17
N SER A 175 -4.98 -6.73 10.90
CA SER A 175 -4.47 -7.97 10.30
C SER A 175 -3.23 -8.48 11.01
N GLY A 176 -2.46 -7.60 11.68
CA GLY A 176 -1.32 -8.00 12.49
C GLY A 176 -1.68 -8.95 13.64
N LEU A 177 -2.93 -8.90 14.14
CA LEU A 177 -3.41 -9.82 15.17
C LEU A 177 -3.40 -11.28 14.71
N ALA A 178 -3.71 -11.54 13.43
CA ALA A 178 -3.66 -12.90 12.86
C ALA A 178 -2.24 -13.50 12.86
N PHE A 179 -1.21 -12.65 12.98
CA PHE A 179 0.20 -13.04 13.04
C PHE A 179 0.81 -12.84 14.43
N ALA A 180 -0.03 -12.84 15.47
CA ALA A 180 0.36 -12.65 16.86
C ALA A 180 1.15 -11.34 17.14
N HIS A 181 0.92 -10.30 16.33
CA HIS A 181 1.46 -8.97 16.59
C HIS A 181 0.41 -8.16 17.38
N PRO A 182 0.72 -7.76 18.62
CA PRO A 182 -0.23 -6.97 19.41
C PRO A 182 -0.48 -5.61 18.76
N VAL A 183 -1.75 -5.17 18.76
CA VAL A 183 -2.10 -3.83 18.29
C VAL A 183 -1.57 -2.80 19.30
N SER A 184 -0.75 -1.89 18.82
CA SER A 184 -0.23 -0.79 19.65
C SER A 184 -1.35 0.16 20.10
N ARG A 185 -1.10 0.96 21.15
CA ARG A 185 -2.05 2.00 21.57
C ARG A 185 -2.43 2.95 20.43
N ARG A 186 -1.47 3.31 19.59
CA ARG A 186 -1.70 4.13 18.39
C ARG A 186 -2.57 3.41 17.36
N GLY A 187 -2.37 2.10 17.19
CA GLY A 187 -3.22 1.27 16.33
C GLY A 187 -4.68 1.27 16.79
N TRP A 188 -4.95 1.18 18.09
CA TRP A 188 -6.29 1.26 18.65
C TRP A 188 -6.93 2.62 18.45
N ILE A 189 -6.19 3.72 18.65
CA ILE A 189 -6.68 5.09 18.39
C ILE A 189 -7.05 5.23 16.90
N GLY A 190 -6.16 4.82 15.99
CA GLY A 190 -6.43 4.87 14.56
C GLY A 190 -7.65 4.03 14.16
N LEU A 191 -7.80 2.82 14.72
CA LEU A 191 -8.98 1.98 14.51
C LEU A 191 -10.27 2.71 14.94
N THR A 192 -10.29 3.27 16.14
CA THR A 192 -11.47 3.99 16.66
C THR A 192 -11.84 5.15 15.73
N LEU A 193 -10.88 5.98 15.33
CA LEU A 193 -11.13 7.11 14.42
C LEU A 193 -11.70 6.64 13.07
N ALA A 194 -11.13 5.59 12.49
CA ALA A 194 -11.59 5.06 11.21
C ALA A 194 -12.98 4.39 11.33
N MET A 195 -13.26 3.70 12.42
CA MET A 195 -14.59 3.12 12.68
C MET A 195 -15.65 4.19 12.83
N VAL A 196 -15.37 5.28 13.56
CA VAL A 196 -16.30 6.41 13.68
C VAL A 196 -16.56 7.05 12.33
N ALA A 197 -15.53 7.25 11.49
CA ALA A 197 -15.67 7.76 10.14
C ALA A 197 -16.55 6.84 9.26
N ALA A 198 -16.28 5.54 9.28
CA ALA A 198 -17.05 4.57 8.51
C ALA A 198 -18.51 4.51 8.94
N MET A 199 -18.77 4.51 10.25
CA MET A 199 -20.14 4.52 10.80
C MET A 199 -20.89 5.82 10.45
N LEU A 200 -20.20 6.96 10.48
CA LEU A 200 -20.79 8.25 10.06
C LEU A 200 -21.22 8.22 8.60
N LEU A 201 -20.35 7.77 7.71
CA LEU A 201 -20.67 7.66 6.28
C LEU A 201 -21.74 6.61 6.01
N LEU A 202 -21.68 5.47 6.68
CA LEU A 202 -22.70 4.42 6.54
C LEU A 202 -24.07 4.94 7.00
N SER A 203 -24.14 5.64 8.13
CA SER A 203 -25.40 6.22 8.64
C SER A 203 -25.96 7.28 7.70
N SER A 204 -25.09 8.09 7.08
CA SER A 204 -25.53 9.09 6.09
C SER A 204 -26.07 8.46 4.80
N GLU A 205 -25.54 7.32 4.37
CA GLU A 205 -26.05 6.56 3.22
C GLU A 205 -27.40 5.90 3.54
N PHE A 206 -27.60 5.40 4.75
CA PHE A 206 -28.91 4.88 5.18
C PHE A 206 -29.98 5.98 5.29
N ALA A 207 -29.58 7.17 5.69
CA ALA A 207 -30.50 8.31 5.83
C ALA A 207 -30.81 8.99 4.48
N ALA A 208 -29.98 8.81 3.48
CA ALA A 208 -30.18 9.41 2.15
C ALA A 208 -31.24 8.64 1.35
N ILE A 209 -32.14 9.35 0.67
CA ILE A 209 -33.21 8.75 -0.18
C ILE A 209 -32.62 7.86 -1.27
N ALA A 210 -31.47 8.25 -1.84
CA ALA A 210 -30.73 7.52 -2.88
C ALA A 210 -29.38 7.03 -2.38
N GLY A 211 -29.26 6.73 -1.09
CA GLY A 211 -27.99 6.26 -0.50
C GLY A 211 -27.68 4.81 -0.85
N SER A 212 -26.41 4.44 -0.86
CA SER A 212 -25.93 3.09 -1.12
C SER A 212 -25.08 2.55 0.03
N PRO A 213 -25.70 2.02 1.09
CA PRO A 213 -24.96 1.33 2.19
C PRO A 213 -24.10 0.18 1.67
N LEU A 214 -24.54 -0.49 0.59
CA LEU A 214 -23.77 -1.54 -0.06
C LEU A 214 -22.42 -1.02 -0.57
N GLY A 215 -22.37 0.17 -1.15
CA GLY A 215 -21.14 0.79 -1.60
C GLY A 215 -20.14 1.01 -0.47
N VAL A 216 -20.61 1.44 0.72
CA VAL A 216 -19.76 1.60 1.91
C VAL A 216 -19.17 0.25 2.34
N ILE A 217 -20.00 -0.78 2.42
CA ILE A 217 -19.57 -2.13 2.82
C ILE A 217 -18.55 -2.67 1.82
N LEU A 218 -18.81 -2.58 0.52
CA LEU A 218 -17.89 -3.04 -0.52
C LEU A 218 -16.54 -2.31 -0.45
N MET A 219 -16.53 -1.00 -0.20
CA MET A 219 -15.27 -0.26 -0.08
C MET A 219 -14.49 -0.62 1.18
N LEU A 220 -15.18 -0.85 2.30
CA LEU A 220 -14.52 -1.33 3.53
C LEU A 220 -13.93 -2.73 3.35
N ILE A 221 -14.62 -3.63 2.64
CA ILE A 221 -14.08 -4.95 2.27
C ILE A 221 -12.85 -4.80 1.37
N ALA A 222 -12.89 -3.91 0.36
CA ALA A 222 -11.74 -3.63 -0.49
C ALA A 222 -10.54 -3.15 0.35
N ALA A 223 -10.76 -2.16 1.22
CA ALA A 223 -9.71 -1.64 2.10
C ALA A 223 -9.15 -2.71 3.06
N ALA A 224 -10.01 -3.59 3.59
CA ALA A 224 -9.61 -4.72 4.42
C ALA A 224 -8.76 -5.73 3.63
N CYS A 225 -9.15 -6.06 2.40
CA CYS A 225 -8.36 -6.91 1.50
C CYS A 225 -6.96 -6.34 1.28
N TRP A 226 -6.86 -5.05 0.95
CA TRP A 226 -5.56 -4.40 0.77
C TRP A 226 -4.73 -4.37 2.05
N GLY A 227 -5.34 -4.01 3.19
CA GLY A 227 -4.66 -3.97 4.49
C GLY A 227 -4.12 -5.33 4.91
N PHE A 228 -4.96 -6.37 4.80
CA PHE A 228 -4.56 -7.76 5.05
C PHE A 228 -3.47 -8.22 4.10
N GLY A 229 -3.64 -7.95 2.82
CA GLY A 229 -2.65 -8.27 1.79
C GLY A 229 -1.29 -7.59 2.05
N THR A 230 -1.29 -6.34 2.49
CA THR A 230 -0.06 -5.64 2.88
C THR A 230 0.65 -6.33 4.05
N THR A 231 -0.10 -6.84 5.02
CA THR A 231 0.43 -7.61 6.15
C THR A 231 0.99 -8.95 5.68
N LEU A 232 0.31 -9.64 4.76
CA LEU A 232 0.79 -10.88 4.14
C LEU A 232 2.11 -10.67 3.37
N ILE A 233 2.24 -9.58 2.60
CA ILE A 233 3.49 -9.26 1.87
C ILE A 233 4.66 -9.12 2.84
N ARG A 234 4.44 -8.49 3.98
CA ARG A 234 5.48 -8.35 5.02
C ARG A 234 5.83 -9.68 5.69
N HIS A 235 4.83 -10.55 5.88
CA HIS A 235 5.03 -11.85 6.51
C HIS A 235 5.65 -12.89 5.55
N TYR A 236 5.34 -12.80 4.26
CA TYR A 236 5.84 -13.68 3.20
C TYR A 236 6.61 -12.88 2.14
N PRO A 237 7.79 -12.32 2.46
CA PRO A 237 8.56 -11.54 1.51
C PRO A 237 8.98 -12.41 0.31
N THR A 238 8.87 -11.85 -0.89
CA THR A 238 9.21 -12.58 -2.13
C THR A 238 10.63 -12.32 -2.60
N GLY A 239 11.27 -11.25 -2.14
CA GLY A 239 12.58 -10.80 -2.65
C GLY A 239 12.57 -10.33 -4.12
N LEU A 240 11.42 -10.37 -4.80
CA LEU A 240 11.30 -9.92 -6.18
C LEU A 240 11.40 -8.39 -6.29
N HIS A 241 11.89 -7.94 -7.43
CA HIS A 241 11.77 -6.52 -7.78
C HIS A 241 10.29 -6.13 -7.80
N ALA A 242 9.94 -4.98 -7.26
CA ALA A 242 8.53 -4.60 -7.08
C ALA A 242 7.75 -4.56 -8.40
N LEU A 243 8.37 -4.13 -9.50
CA LEU A 243 7.75 -4.17 -10.83
C LEU A 243 7.46 -5.61 -11.27
N THR A 244 8.40 -6.56 -11.03
CA THR A 244 8.21 -7.99 -11.30
C THR A 244 7.08 -8.57 -10.46
N PHE A 245 7.05 -8.24 -9.19
CA PHE A 245 6.02 -8.66 -8.24
C PHE A 245 4.62 -8.20 -8.67
N THR A 246 4.46 -6.90 -8.96
CA THR A 246 3.17 -6.35 -9.38
C THR A 246 2.74 -6.90 -10.74
N HIS A 247 3.66 -6.94 -11.72
CA HIS A 247 3.38 -7.49 -13.04
C HIS A 247 2.95 -8.96 -12.97
N ALA A 248 3.58 -9.77 -12.12
CA ALA A 248 3.25 -11.20 -11.98
C ALA A 248 1.86 -11.44 -11.37
N MET A 249 1.33 -10.52 -10.58
CA MET A 249 -0.03 -10.61 -10.04
C MET A 249 -1.11 -10.14 -11.03
N MET A 250 -0.76 -9.44 -12.10
CA MET A 250 -1.74 -8.95 -13.06
C MET A 250 -2.47 -10.04 -13.85
N PRO A 251 -1.82 -11.07 -14.43
CA PRO A 251 -2.53 -12.09 -15.19
C PRO A 251 -3.64 -12.79 -14.41
N PRO A 252 -3.41 -13.33 -13.19
CA PRO A 252 -4.49 -13.96 -12.42
C PRO A 252 -5.60 -12.97 -12.05
N THR A 253 -5.27 -11.69 -11.84
CA THR A 253 -6.27 -10.66 -11.55
C THR A 253 -7.10 -10.33 -12.79
N ILE A 254 -6.49 -10.20 -13.96
CA ILE A 254 -7.19 -9.98 -15.24
C ILE A 254 -8.17 -11.12 -15.49
N VAL A 255 -7.74 -12.36 -15.29
CA VAL A 255 -8.61 -13.54 -15.44
C VAL A 255 -9.77 -13.48 -14.44
N ALA A 256 -9.50 -13.18 -13.17
CA ALA A 256 -10.54 -13.10 -12.15
C ALA A 256 -11.54 -11.96 -12.44
N MET A 257 -11.06 -10.78 -12.86
CA MET A 257 -11.93 -9.65 -13.24
C MET A 257 -12.73 -9.94 -14.51
N GLY A 258 -12.10 -10.56 -15.51
CA GLY A 258 -12.77 -10.96 -16.75
C GLY A 258 -13.87 -11.99 -16.51
N LEU A 259 -13.59 -13.02 -15.69
CA LEU A 259 -14.60 -14.02 -15.30
C LEU A 259 -15.75 -13.39 -14.49
N ALA A 260 -15.42 -12.51 -13.55
CA ALA A 260 -16.44 -11.78 -12.79
C ALA A 260 -17.28 -10.88 -13.72
N GLY A 261 -16.64 -10.18 -14.67
CA GLY A 261 -17.34 -9.37 -15.68
C GLY A 261 -18.28 -10.21 -16.54
N PHE A 262 -17.77 -11.33 -17.03
CA PHE A 262 -18.57 -12.30 -17.78
C PHE A 262 -19.82 -12.75 -17.00
N TRP A 263 -19.65 -13.06 -15.71
CA TRP A 263 -20.72 -13.62 -14.88
C TRP A 263 -21.72 -12.57 -14.39
N PHE A 264 -21.27 -11.39 -14.00
CA PHE A 264 -22.11 -10.37 -13.39
C PHE A 264 -22.58 -9.28 -14.35
N GLU A 265 -21.86 -9.03 -15.44
CA GLU A 265 -22.14 -7.97 -16.39
C GLU A 265 -22.56 -8.52 -17.77
N GLY A 266 -22.37 -9.83 -18.00
CA GLY A 266 -22.75 -10.53 -19.22
C GLY A 266 -21.68 -10.47 -20.32
N THR A 267 -22.01 -11.10 -21.47
CA THR A 267 -21.13 -11.22 -22.65
C THR A 267 -21.37 -10.15 -23.69
N ASP A 268 -22.52 -9.50 -23.66
CA ASP A 268 -22.95 -8.57 -24.70
C ASP A 268 -22.38 -7.16 -24.52
N VAL A 269 -21.38 -7.05 -23.67
CA VAL A 269 -20.64 -5.82 -23.41
C VAL A 269 -19.66 -5.56 -24.53
N GLY A 270 -20.00 -5.10 -25.65
CA GLY A 270 -19.09 -4.82 -26.78
C GLY A 270 -17.80 -4.09 -26.39
N ALA A 271 -16.88 -3.90 -27.31
CA ALA A 271 -15.70 -3.09 -27.10
C ALA A 271 -16.08 -1.64 -26.73
N PRO A 272 -15.27 -0.92 -25.94
CA PRO A 272 -15.54 0.48 -25.62
C PRO A 272 -15.77 1.32 -26.88
N GLN A 273 -16.83 2.15 -26.85
CA GLN A 273 -17.26 2.98 -27.97
C GLN A 273 -16.84 4.44 -27.74
N GLY A 274 -16.04 4.97 -28.65
CA GLY A 274 -15.61 6.35 -28.58
C GLY A 274 -14.62 6.72 -27.47
N TRP A 275 -14.13 7.95 -27.53
CA TRP A 275 -13.07 8.43 -26.64
C TRP A 275 -13.50 8.52 -25.17
N SER A 276 -14.78 8.79 -24.90
CA SER A 276 -15.33 8.88 -23.54
C SER A 276 -15.10 7.63 -22.70
N GLN A 277 -15.10 6.45 -23.32
CA GLN A 277 -14.85 5.17 -22.65
C GLN A 277 -13.37 4.77 -22.66
N TRP A 278 -12.62 5.14 -23.71
CA TRP A 278 -11.22 4.76 -23.85
C TRP A 278 -10.27 5.58 -22.98
N TRP A 279 -10.45 6.90 -22.85
CA TRP A 279 -9.51 7.72 -22.11
C TRP A 279 -9.37 7.35 -20.62
N PRO A 280 -10.45 6.96 -19.88
CA PRO A 280 -10.30 6.52 -18.50
C PRO A 280 -9.53 5.20 -18.38
N ILE A 281 -9.69 4.30 -19.39
CA ILE A 281 -8.93 3.05 -19.45
C ILE A 281 -7.44 3.36 -19.60
N PHE A 282 -7.08 4.23 -20.55
CA PHE A 282 -5.67 4.63 -20.75
C PHE A 282 -5.12 5.41 -19.58
N TYR A 283 -5.91 6.28 -18.95
CA TYR A 283 -5.51 6.97 -17.72
C TYR A 283 -5.10 5.98 -16.62
N ASN A 284 -5.93 4.96 -16.38
CA ASN A 284 -5.63 3.92 -15.40
C ASN A 284 -4.43 3.07 -15.83
N ALA A 285 -4.38 2.63 -17.08
CA ALA A 285 -3.32 1.76 -17.59
C ALA A 285 -1.93 2.42 -17.50
N PHE A 286 -1.81 3.63 -18.05
CA PHE A 286 -0.51 4.33 -18.14
C PHE A 286 -0.22 5.18 -16.91
N GLY A 287 -1.19 5.93 -16.41
CA GLY A 287 -1.02 6.80 -15.23
C GLY A 287 -0.94 6.00 -13.95
N VAL A 288 -1.96 5.20 -13.65
CA VAL A 288 -2.07 4.52 -12.36
C VAL A 288 -1.16 3.29 -12.29
N PHE A 289 -1.28 2.36 -13.24
CA PHE A 289 -0.50 1.10 -13.18
C PHE A 289 0.94 1.27 -13.63
N ALA A 290 1.22 1.91 -14.77
CA ALA A 290 2.59 1.99 -15.25
C ALA A 290 3.40 3.09 -14.57
N PHE A 291 2.92 4.34 -14.53
CA PHE A 291 3.68 5.45 -13.96
C PHE A 291 3.69 5.44 -12.43
N CYS A 292 2.51 5.50 -11.78
CA CYS A 292 2.46 5.66 -10.32
C CYS A 292 3.08 4.49 -9.58
N GLN A 293 2.86 3.25 -10.01
CA GLN A 293 3.46 2.09 -9.38
C GLN A 293 5.00 2.12 -9.45
N VAL A 294 5.55 2.43 -10.63
CA VAL A 294 7.01 2.49 -10.81
C VAL A 294 7.61 3.65 -10.02
N ALA A 295 7.00 4.83 -10.09
CA ALA A 295 7.44 6.01 -9.36
C ALA A 295 7.38 5.77 -7.85
N TRP A 296 6.30 5.19 -7.34
CA TRP A 296 6.14 4.85 -5.93
C TRP A 296 7.24 3.89 -5.42
N PHE A 297 7.52 2.82 -6.15
CA PHE A 297 8.57 1.88 -5.77
C PHE A 297 9.98 2.50 -5.80
N SER A 298 10.22 3.42 -6.73
CA SER A 298 11.47 4.17 -6.78
C SER A 298 11.63 5.09 -5.57
N LEU A 299 10.54 5.75 -5.17
CA LEU A 299 10.51 6.66 -4.03
C LEU A 299 10.53 5.93 -2.69
N ALA A 300 9.79 4.84 -2.54
CA ALA A 300 9.69 4.08 -1.29
C ALA A 300 11.04 3.57 -0.78
N LYS A 301 12.02 3.37 -1.69
CA LYS A 301 13.39 2.99 -1.34
C LYS A 301 14.28 4.16 -0.91
N SER A 302 13.95 5.39 -1.30
CA SER A 302 14.82 6.56 -1.14
C SER A 302 14.27 7.61 -0.17
N LEU A 303 12.98 7.54 0.19
CA LEU A 303 12.35 8.53 1.04
C LEU A 303 12.30 8.11 2.51
N PRO A 304 12.46 9.07 3.44
CA PRO A 304 12.14 8.84 4.84
C PRO A 304 10.68 8.40 4.99
N PRO A 305 10.39 7.43 5.90
CA PRO A 305 9.02 6.91 6.07
C PRO A 305 7.96 7.99 6.36
N VAL A 306 8.35 9.06 7.06
CA VAL A 306 7.45 10.18 7.38
C VAL A 306 6.99 10.89 6.11
N VAL A 307 7.91 11.15 5.17
CA VAL A 307 7.60 11.86 3.93
C VAL A 307 6.69 11.02 3.03
N SER A 308 7.00 9.72 2.90
CA SER A 308 6.16 8.78 2.15
C SER A 308 4.74 8.70 2.71
N SER A 309 4.63 8.63 4.05
CA SER A 309 3.32 8.55 4.73
C SER A 309 2.49 9.82 4.53
N LEU A 310 3.11 11.00 4.68
CA LEU A 310 2.42 12.28 4.51
C LEU A 310 1.92 12.48 3.06
N SER A 311 2.71 12.04 2.08
CA SER A 311 2.33 12.16 0.67
C SER A 311 1.08 11.33 0.35
N ILE A 312 0.96 10.13 0.90
CA ILE A 312 -0.23 9.26 0.71
C ILE A 312 -1.46 9.88 1.38
N MET A 313 -1.29 10.57 2.51
CA MET A 313 -2.41 11.17 3.24
C MET A 313 -3.11 12.31 2.47
N ILE A 314 -2.44 12.94 1.50
CA ILE A 314 -3.03 14.00 0.68
C ILE A 314 -3.96 13.44 -0.40
N ILE A 315 -3.79 12.18 -0.80
CA ILE A 315 -4.53 11.59 -1.92
C ILE A 315 -6.06 11.59 -1.71
N PRO A 316 -6.63 11.21 -0.56
CA PRO A 316 -8.08 11.30 -0.37
C PRO A 316 -8.61 12.73 -0.41
N VAL A 317 -7.81 13.72 0.02
CA VAL A 317 -8.16 15.14 -0.11
C VAL A 317 -8.28 15.52 -1.58
N VAL A 318 -7.28 15.15 -2.39
CA VAL A 318 -7.31 15.38 -3.84
C VAL A 318 -8.49 14.66 -4.47
N GLY A 319 -8.82 13.44 -4.00
CA GLY A 319 -9.97 12.66 -4.46
C GLY A 319 -11.29 13.40 -4.26
N VAL A 320 -11.54 13.91 -3.05
CA VAL A 320 -12.75 14.69 -2.73
C VAL A 320 -12.81 15.98 -3.55
N MET A 321 -11.71 16.75 -3.57
CA MET A 321 -11.66 18.00 -4.32
C MET A 321 -11.84 17.81 -5.82
N SER A 322 -11.19 16.81 -6.40
CA SER A 322 -11.31 16.52 -7.83
C SER A 322 -12.71 15.98 -8.21
N GLY A 323 -13.35 15.20 -7.34
CA GLY A 323 -14.73 14.77 -7.50
C GLY A 323 -15.69 15.97 -7.59
N SER A 324 -15.50 16.95 -6.68
CA SER A 324 -16.29 18.17 -6.73
C SER A 324 -16.05 19.01 -7.99
N LEU A 325 -14.78 19.14 -8.41
CA LEU A 325 -14.42 20.00 -9.55
C LEU A 325 -14.81 19.38 -10.90
N PHE A 326 -14.62 18.07 -11.08
CA PHE A 326 -14.78 17.42 -12.39
C PHE A 326 -16.13 16.73 -12.57
N LEU A 327 -16.74 16.26 -11.49
CA LEU A 327 -18.03 15.56 -11.55
C LEU A 327 -19.20 16.36 -10.97
N GLY A 328 -18.92 17.55 -10.41
CA GLY A 328 -19.96 18.36 -9.73
C GLY A 328 -20.47 17.72 -8.44
N GLU A 329 -19.72 16.79 -7.85
CA GLU A 329 -20.09 16.19 -6.57
C GLU A 329 -20.11 17.27 -5.48
N VAL A 330 -21.15 17.30 -4.66
CA VAL A 330 -21.27 18.22 -3.54
C VAL A 330 -21.01 17.46 -2.24
N PRO A 331 -19.81 17.58 -1.66
CA PRO A 331 -19.53 16.96 -0.36
C PRO A 331 -20.40 17.59 0.73
N HIS A 332 -20.98 16.74 1.58
CA HIS A 332 -21.79 17.15 2.72
C HIS A 332 -20.94 17.16 3.99
N TRP A 333 -21.45 17.70 5.08
CA TRP A 333 -20.71 17.77 6.34
C TRP A 333 -20.18 16.43 6.86
N PRO A 334 -20.90 15.27 6.69
CA PRO A 334 -20.33 13.96 7.09
C PRO A 334 -19.06 13.60 6.34
N ASP A 335 -18.96 13.99 5.06
CA ASP A 335 -17.78 13.70 4.21
C ASP A 335 -16.54 14.45 4.73
N PHE A 336 -16.69 15.72 5.14
CA PHE A 336 -15.59 16.50 5.72
C PHE A 336 -15.15 15.94 7.09
N VAL A 337 -16.10 15.61 7.96
CA VAL A 337 -15.80 15.02 9.26
C VAL A 337 -15.11 13.65 9.09
N ALA A 338 -15.64 12.79 8.22
CA ALA A 338 -15.03 11.50 7.93
C ALA A 338 -13.63 11.64 7.33
N LEU A 339 -13.41 12.59 6.43
CA LEU A 339 -12.09 12.90 5.87
C LEU A 339 -11.09 13.27 6.96
N VAL A 340 -11.45 14.17 7.87
CA VAL A 340 -10.60 14.58 9.00
C VAL A 340 -10.29 13.40 9.91
N LEU A 341 -11.27 12.55 10.22
CA LEU A 341 -11.10 11.38 11.06
C LEU A 341 -10.16 10.34 10.39
N ILE A 342 -10.31 10.10 9.09
CA ILE A 342 -9.43 9.18 8.35
C ILE A 342 -8.01 9.73 8.26
N LEU A 343 -7.84 11.01 7.96
CA LEU A 343 -6.51 11.66 7.99
C LEU A 343 -5.88 11.56 9.38
N GLY A 344 -6.66 11.78 10.44
CA GLY A 344 -6.22 11.60 11.82
C GLY A 344 -5.80 10.16 12.12
N ALA A 345 -6.60 9.16 11.68
CA ALA A 345 -6.27 7.75 11.82
C ALA A 345 -4.95 7.40 11.11
N MET A 346 -4.80 7.84 9.86
CA MET A 346 -3.58 7.65 9.08
C MET A 346 -2.37 8.32 9.75
N ALA A 347 -2.51 9.55 10.22
CA ALA A 347 -1.44 10.28 10.91
C ALA A 347 -0.99 9.54 12.17
N VAL A 348 -1.93 9.07 12.98
CA VAL A 348 -1.63 8.31 14.20
C VAL A 348 -0.91 6.99 13.88
N ILE A 349 -1.28 6.28 12.83
CA ILE A 349 -0.71 4.97 12.48
C ILE A 349 0.61 5.12 11.73
N LEU A 350 0.66 5.97 10.71
CA LEU A 350 1.77 6.02 9.74
C LEU A 350 2.92 6.93 10.17
N VAL A 351 2.63 8.03 10.87
CA VAL A 351 3.68 8.96 11.32
C VAL A 351 4.39 8.39 12.55
N PRO A 352 5.72 8.17 12.53
CA PRO A 352 6.45 7.65 13.67
C PRO A 352 6.28 8.53 14.91
N GLY A 353 5.96 7.93 16.06
CA GLY A 353 5.92 8.65 17.33
C GLY A 353 7.31 9.10 17.75
N ARG A 354 7.42 10.24 18.45
CA ARG A 354 8.63 10.56 19.20
C ARG A 354 8.89 9.41 20.19
N ARG A 355 10.06 8.76 20.11
CA ARG A 355 10.48 7.83 21.15
C ARG A 355 10.52 8.63 22.45
N SER A 356 9.64 8.34 23.40
CA SER A 356 9.84 8.81 24.78
C SER A 356 11.17 8.22 25.25
N LYS A 357 12.00 9.07 25.76
CA LYS A 357 13.27 8.71 26.42
C LYS A 357 13.02 7.83 27.63
#